data_9d927a01e2ac7c0fd5cf765baf8977bd
#
_entry.id   9d927a01e2ac7c0fd5cf765baf8977bd
#
_cell.length_a   1.000
_cell.length_b   1.000
_cell.length_c   1.000
_cell.angle_alpha   90.00
_cell.angle_beta   90.00
_cell.angle_gamma   90.00
#
_symmetry.space_group_name_H-M   'P 1'
#
loop_
_entity.id
_entity.type
_entity.pdbx_description
1 polymer ?
#
loop_
_entity_poly.entity_id
_entity_poly.type
_entity_poly.pdbx_seq_one_letter_code
_entity_poly.pdbx_strand_id
1 'polypeptide(L)'
;INDYQKDRFAQKIIDHFGGDLTGKRVAILGWAFKANTNDSRNSPSIDVASKLLFCGALLKIYNPRVNSITIKKDLKLKIDESQKNIEILNNIEISNQTNIEEEFDCLVVLTDWDEFKSLKLKTKLIFDGVRLLKNSIYKIGS
;
A
#
# COMPACT_ATOMS: atom_id res chain seq x y z
N ILE A 1 10.17 0.30 -10.46
CA ILE A 1 9.00 -0.51 -10.84
C ILE A 1 8.24 0.24 -11.93
N ASN A 2 7.99 -0.40 -13.04
CA ASN A 2 7.27 0.20 -14.16
C ASN A 2 5.75 -0.01 -14.01
N ASP A 3 4.95 0.66 -14.85
CA ASP A 3 3.50 0.61 -14.76
C ASP A 3 2.94 -0.81 -14.86
N TYR A 4 3.52 -1.61 -15.75
CA TYR A 4 3.10 -2.99 -15.92
C TYR A 4 3.32 -3.82 -14.64
N GLN A 5 4.46 -3.63 -13.98
CA GLN A 5 4.78 -4.35 -12.75
C GLN A 5 3.87 -3.89 -11.59
N LYS A 6 3.58 -2.60 -11.50
CA LYS A 6 2.66 -2.06 -10.48
C LYS A 6 1.27 -2.67 -10.65
N ASP A 7 0.77 -2.70 -11.87
CA ASP A 7 -0.54 -3.26 -12.17
C ASP A 7 -0.59 -4.75 -11.87
N ARG A 8 0.43 -5.50 -12.25
CA ARG A 8 0.49 -6.93 -11.95
C ARG A 8 0.55 -7.22 -10.46
N PHE A 9 1.31 -6.43 -9.73
CA PHE A 9 1.43 -6.58 -8.29
C PHE A 9 0.09 -6.36 -7.61
N ALA A 10 -0.57 -5.24 -7.93
CA ALA A 10 -1.89 -4.94 -7.37
C ALA A 10 -2.90 -6.02 -7.77
N GLN A 11 -2.86 -6.48 -9.01
CA GLN A 11 -3.79 -7.49 -9.49
C GLN A 11 -3.62 -8.83 -8.78
N LYS A 12 -2.40 -9.22 -8.43
CA LYS A 12 -2.16 -10.43 -7.63
C LYS A 12 -2.84 -10.36 -6.27
N ILE A 13 -2.79 -9.21 -5.63
CA ILE A 13 -3.46 -9.01 -4.35
C ILE A 13 -4.97 -9.13 -4.54
N ILE A 14 -5.51 -8.45 -5.53
CA ILE A 14 -6.94 -8.47 -5.84
C ILE A 14 -7.40 -9.88 -6.15
N ASP A 15 -6.66 -10.61 -6.98
CA ASP A 15 -7.00 -11.97 -7.37
C ASP A 15 -6.97 -12.94 -6.19
N HIS A 16 -6.05 -12.72 -5.25
CA HIS A 16 -5.97 -13.54 -4.05
C HIS A 16 -7.29 -13.52 -3.25
N PHE A 17 -7.99 -12.39 -3.28
CA PHE A 17 -9.27 -12.22 -2.58
C PHE A 17 -10.48 -12.40 -3.52
N GLY A 18 -10.27 -13.00 -4.68
CA GLY A 18 -11.38 -13.29 -5.60
C GLY A 18 -11.90 -12.14 -6.41
N GLY A 19 -11.13 -11.06 -6.52
CA GLY A 19 -11.48 -9.90 -7.33
C GLY A 19 -12.20 -8.79 -6.60
N ASP A 20 -12.61 -9.00 -5.34
CA ASP A 20 -13.35 -8.02 -4.53
C ASP A 20 -12.71 -7.92 -3.16
N LEU A 21 -12.36 -6.71 -2.78
CA LEU A 21 -11.73 -6.44 -1.49
C LEU A 21 -12.67 -5.77 -0.49
N THR A 22 -13.95 -5.71 -0.78
CA THR A 22 -14.93 -5.08 0.10
C THR A 22 -14.88 -5.68 1.50
N GLY A 23 -14.65 -4.83 2.50
CA GLY A 23 -14.53 -5.24 3.88
C GLY A 23 -13.16 -5.81 4.27
N LYS A 24 -12.25 -5.97 3.33
CA LYS A 24 -10.90 -6.47 3.62
C LYS A 24 -10.03 -5.33 4.16
N ARG A 25 -9.35 -5.61 5.26
CA ARG A 25 -8.44 -4.64 5.88
C ARG A 25 -7.03 -4.89 5.38
N VAL A 26 -6.44 -3.88 4.77
CA VAL A 26 -5.11 -3.97 4.17
C VAL A 26 -4.21 -2.89 4.78
N ALA A 27 -3.05 -3.29 5.28
CA ALA A 27 -2.05 -2.35 5.74
C ALA A 27 -1.02 -2.11 4.63
N ILE A 28 -0.78 -0.85 4.30
CA ILE A 28 0.23 -0.44 3.34
C ILE A 28 1.44 0.07 4.12
N LEU A 29 2.59 -0.55 3.91
CA LEU A 29 3.84 -0.16 4.57
C LEU A 29 4.72 0.61 3.60
N GLY A 30 4.81 1.92 3.81
CA GLY A 30 5.62 2.80 2.98
C GLY A 30 4.81 3.54 1.93
N TRP A 31 5.11 4.83 1.78
CA TRP A 31 4.46 5.68 0.79
C TRP A 31 5.47 6.41 -0.09
N ALA A 32 6.64 6.73 0.47
CA ALA A 32 7.68 7.42 -0.26
C ALA A 32 8.22 6.55 -1.40
N PHE A 33 8.72 7.21 -2.44
CA PHE A 33 9.29 6.51 -3.60
C PHE A 33 10.50 5.65 -3.23
N LYS A 34 11.32 6.16 -2.30
CA LYS A 34 12.51 5.45 -1.80
C LYS A 34 12.54 5.51 -0.28
N ALA A 35 13.18 4.51 0.32
CA ALA A 35 13.41 4.50 1.75
C ALA A 35 14.22 5.75 2.17
N ASN A 36 13.97 6.20 3.40
CA ASN A 36 14.68 7.33 4.02
C ASN A 36 14.51 8.66 3.27
N THR A 37 13.39 8.81 2.56
CA THR A 37 13.01 10.06 1.90
C THR A 37 11.54 10.37 2.15
N ASN A 38 11.16 11.63 2.03
CA ASN A 38 9.77 12.07 2.08
C ASN A 38 9.19 12.37 0.70
N ASP A 39 9.89 11.99 -0.37
CA ASP A 39 9.42 12.21 -1.73
C ASP A 39 8.45 11.11 -2.13
N SER A 40 7.18 11.47 -2.31
CA SER A 40 6.12 10.53 -2.70
C SER A 40 5.77 10.62 -4.20
N ARG A 41 6.37 11.57 -4.93
CA ARG A 41 6.04 11.76 -6.34
C ARG A 41 6.37 10.50 -7.14
N ASN A 42 5.43 10.08 -7.98
CA ASN A 42 5.54 8.88 -8.81
C ASN A 42 5.79 7.60 -8.00
N SER A 43 5.44 7.60 -6.72
CA SER A 43 5.57 6.41 -5.89
C SER A 43 4.66 5.29 -6.39
N PRO A 44 5.16 4.05 -6.50
CA PRO A 44 4.29 2.91 -6.82
C PRO A 44 3.19 2.71 -5.78
N SER A 45 3.36 3.21 -4.57
CA SER A 45 2.34 3.12 -3.51
C SER A 45 1.04 3.79 -3.92
N ILE A 46 1.09 4.91 -4.64
CA ILE A 46 -0.12 5.62 -5.08
C ILE A 46 -0.95 4.73 -6.00
N ASP A 47 -0.32 4.11 -6.98
CA ASP A 47 -1.03 3.26 -7.95
C ASP A 47 -1.56 1.99 -7.31
N VAL A 48 -0.75 1.32 -6.51
CA VAL A 48 -1.16 0.08 -5.84
C VAL A 48 -2.29 0.35 -4.86
N ALA A 49 -2.12 1.35 -3.98
CA ALA A 49 -3.14 1.68 -2.99
C ALA A 49 -4.46 2.07 -3.65
N SER A 50 -4.39 2.88 -4.73
CA SER A 50 -5.59 3.30 -5.44
C SER A 50 -6.36 2.11 -6.03
N LYS A 51 -5.66 1.17 -6.64
CA LYS A 51 -6.30 -0.02 -7.20
C LYS A 51 -7.00 -0.86 -6.13
N LEU A 52 -6.34 -1.06 -4.99
CA LEU A 52 -6.93 -1.80 -3.89
C LEU A 52 -8.15 -1.07 -3.34
N LEU A 53 -8.04 0.25 -3.20
CA LEU A 53 -9.12 1.09 -2.73
C LEU A 53 -10.33 1.04 -3.66
N PHE A 54 -10.10 1.06 -4.97
CA PHE A 54 -11.18 0.98 -5.98
C PHE A 54 -11.89 -0.38 -5.95
N CYS A 55 -11.24 -1.41 -5.43
CA CYS A 55 -11.85 -2.72 -5.25
C CYS A 55 -12.55 -2.89 -3.89
N GLY A 56 -12.63 -1.82 -3.11
CA GLY A 56 -13.40 -1.81 -1.86
C GLY A 56 -12.59 -2.00 -0.58
N ALA A 57 -11.26 -2.07 -0.67
CA ALA A 57 -10.42 -2.30 0.50
C ALA A 57 -10.51 -1.17 1.53
N LEU A 58 -10.38 -1.52 2.79
CA LEU A 58 -10.16 -0.59 3.88
C LEU A 58 -8.66 -0.51 4.12
N LEU A 59 -8.07 0.64 3.86
CA LEU A 59 -6.61 0.80 3.91
C LEU A 59 -6.17 1.50 5.19
N LYS A 60 -5.11 0.98 5.80
CA LYS A 60 -4.36 1.72 6.81
C LYS A 60 -2.93 1.86 6.30
N ILE A 61 -2.48 3.11 6.15
CA ILE A 61 -1.19 3.42 5.55
C ILE A 61 -0.22 3.82 6.66
N TYR A 62 0.84 3.04 6.79
CA TYR A 62 1.92 3.29 7.75
C TYR A 62 3.10 3.89 7.02
N ASN A 63 3.41 5.15 7.32
CA ASN A 63 4.58 5.78 6.73
C ASN A 63 5.13 6.84 7.68
N PRO A 64 6.32 6.64 8.24
CA PRO A 64 6.86 7.56 9.24
C PRO A 64 7.40 8.87 8.65
N ARG A 65 7.58 8.95 7.33
CA ARG A 65 8.29 10.07 6.70
C ARG A 65 7.44 10.98 5.83
N VAL A 66 6.30 10.51 5.35
CA VAL A 66 5.41 11.31 4.53
C VAL A 66 4.19 11.68 5.37
N ASN A 67 3.84 12.97 5.43
CA ASN A 67 2.73 13.39 6.28
C ASN A 67 1.37 12.99 5.66
N SER A 68 0.34 12.98 6.51
CA SER A 68 -0.99 12.53 6.09
C SER A 68 -1.62 13.43 5.04
N ILE A 69 -1.30 14.71 5.05
CA ILE A 69 -1.83 15.67 4.07
C ILE A 69 -1.33 15.31 2.68
N THR A 70 -0.04 15.00 2.56
CA THR A 70 0.57 14.60 1.29
C THR A 70 -0.04 13.31 0.76
N ILE A 71 -0.20 12.31 1.62
CA ILE A 71 -0.79 11.02 1.23
C ILE A 71 -2.22 11.20 0.73
N LYS A 72 -3.03 11.97 1.44
CA LYS A 72 -4.41 12.22 1.04
C LYS A 72 -4.47 13.01 -0.27
N LYS A 73 -3.57 13.96 -0.45
CA LYS A 73 -3.50 14.74 -1.69
C LYS A 73 -3.15 13.86 -2.88
N ASP A 74 -2.16 12.98 -2.71
CA ASP A 74 -1.74 12.05 -3.76
C ASP A 74 -2.91 11.16 -4.19
N LEU A 75 -3.63 10.61 -3.22
CA LEU A 75 -4.78 9.74 -3.49
C LEU A 75 -5.94 10.50 -4.11
N LYS A 76 -6.20 11.72 -3.65
CA LYS A 76 -7.27 12.56 -4.20
C LYS A 76 -7.04 12.83 -5.68
N LEU A 77 -5.81 13.16 -6.05
CA LEU A 77 -5.48 13.39 -7.46
C LEU A 77 -5.74 12.14 -8.29
N LYS A 78 -5.37 10.96 -7.77
CA LYS A 78 -5.57 9.71 -8.48
C LYS A 78 -7.05 9.35 -8.60
N ILE A 79 -7.82 9.61 -7.55
CA ILE A 79 -9.27 9.38 -7.56
C ILE A 79 -9.94 10.27 -8.61
N ASP A 80 -9.57 11.55 -8.66
CA ASP A 80 -10.12 12.50 -9.62
C ASP A 80 -9.75 12.10 -11.06
N GLU A 81 -8.49 11.75 -11.30
CA GLU A 81 -8.03 11.30 -12.62
C GLU A 81 -8.78 10.05 -13.09
N SER A 82 -9.14 9.18 -12.16
CA SER A 82 -9.82 7.92 -12.44
C SER A 82 -11.34 8.07 -12.46
N GLN A 83 -11.85 9.29 -12.26
CA GLN A 83 -13.28 9.61 -12.23
C GLN A 83 -14.06 8.78 -11.20
N LYS A 84 -13.42 8.50 -10.06
CA LYS A 84 -14.03 7.79 -8.94
C LYS A 84 -14.63 8.76 -7.93
N ASN A 85 -15.55 8.24 -7.10
CA ASN A 85 -16.19 9.05 -6.06
C ASN A 85 -15.18 9.38 -4.96
N ILE A 86 -15.06 10.67 -4.63
CA ILE A 86 -14.13 11.14 -3.59
C ILE A 86 -14.45 10.57 -2.20
N GLU A 87 -15.68 10.14 -1.96
CA GLU A 87 -16.06 9.52 -0.69
C GLU A 87 -15.28 8.25 -0.38
N ILE A 88 -14.66 7.65 -1.39
CA ILE A 88 -13.82 6.47 -1.20
C ILE A 88 -12.63 6.75 -0.27
N LEU A 89 -12.22 8.03 -0.12
CA LEU A 89 -11.20 8.43 0.85
C LEU A 89 -11.58 8.11 2.29
N ASN A 90 -12.86 7.93 2.59
CA ASN A 90 -13.30 7.54 3.94
C ASN A 90 -12.81 6.14 4.32
N ASN A 91 -12.36 5.34 3.37
CA ASN A 91 -11.83 4.00 3.61
C ASN A 91 -10.33 3.99 3.92
N ILE A 92 -9.74 5.17 4.13
CA ILE A 92 -8.30 5.30 4.37
C ILE A 92 -8.05 5.85 5.77
N GLU A 93 -7.15 5.19 6.50
CA GLU A 93 -6.60 5.68 7.75
C GLU A 93 -5.08 5.79 7.56
N ILE A 94 -4.47 6.82 8.11
CA ILE A 94 -3.04 7.06 7.96
C ILE A 94 -2.39 7.12 9.32
N SER A 95 -1.28 6.41 9.49
CA SER A 95 -0.50 6.38 10.72
C SER A 95 0.96 6.67 10.42
N ASN A 96 1.58 7.49 11.27
CA ASN A 96 3.02 7.72 11.24
C ASN A 96 3.78 6.84 12.24
N GLN A 97 3.10 5.91 12.86
CA GLN A 97 3.72 4.95 13.77
C GLN A 97 4.52 3.91 12.98
N THR A 98 5.50 3.31 13.64
CA THR A 98 6.35 2.28 13.04
C THR A 98 6.00 0.87 13.53
N ASN A 99 5.18 0.75 14.58
CA ASN A 99 4.74 -0.56 15.06
C ASN A 99 3.30 -0.84 14.62
N ILE A 100 3.05 -2.07 14.23
CA ILE A 100 1.74 -2.52 13.75
C ILE A 100 1.24 -3.58 14.72
N GLU A 101 0.29 -3.19 15.56
CA GLU A 101 -0.25 -4.08 16.58
C GLU A 101 -1.51 -4.80 16.13
N GLU A 102 -2.18 -4.25 15.13
CA GLU A 102 -3.42 -4.79 14.60
C GLU A 102 -3.19 -5.94 13.63
N GLU A 103 -4.16 -6.84 13.56
CA GLU A 103 -4.17 -7.88 12.53
C GLU A 103 -4.98 -7.38 11.33
N PHE A 104 -4.43 -7.60 10.14
CA PHE A 104 -5.06 -7.23 8.87
C PHE A 104 -5.30 -8.49 8.04
N ASP A 105 -6.12 -8.38 7.00
CA ASP A 105 -6.27 -9.47 6.03
C ASP A 105 -5.00 -9.68 5.23
N CYS A 106 -4.27 -8.60 4.94
CA CYS A 106 -2.93 -8.70 4.38
C CYS A 106 -2.12 -7.43 4.65
N LEU A 107 -0.81 -7.56 4.53
CA LEU A 107 0.12 -6.44 4.52
C LEU A 107 0.73 -6.29 3.14
N VAL A 108 0.94 -5.05 2.72
CA VAL A 108 1.56 -4.73 1.44
C VAL A 108 2.76 -3.84 1.72
N VAL A 109 3.96 -4.32 1.40
CA VAL A 109 5.22 -3.59 1.66
C VAL A 109 5.70 -3.00 0.34
N LEU A 110 5.79 -1.68 0.28
CA LEU A 110 6.13 -0.98 -0.95
C LEU A 110 7.40 -0.15 -0.85
N THR A 111 7.88 0.12 0.36
CA THR A 111 9.11 0.86 0.59
C THR A 111 9.96 0.13 1.62
N ASP A 112 11.27 0.04 1.36
CA ASP A 112 12.22 -0.69 2.22
C ASP A 112 12.70 0.21 3.36
N TRP A 113 11.81 0.51 4.31
CA TRP A 113 12.17 1.25 5.52
C TRP A 113 12.81 0.28 6.53
N ASP A 114 13.93 0.68 7.12
CA ASP A 114 14.59 -0.14 8.15
C ASP A 114 13.66 -0.41 9.34
N GLU A 115 12.81 0.56 9.68
CA GLU A 115 11.84 0.44 10.77
C GLU A 115 10.89 -0.75 10.59
N PHE A 116 10.65 -1.17 9.34
CA PHE A 116 9.74 -2.28 9.06
C PHE A 116 10.41 -3.66 9.20
N LYS A 117 11.73 -3.72 9.20
CA LYS A 117 12.45 -5.01 9.21
C LYS A 117 12.35 -5.74 10.54
N SER A 118 12.18 -5.02 11.63
CA SER A 118 12.14 -5.59 12.98
C SER A 118 10.72 -5.72 13.52
N LEU A 119 9.70 -5.49 12.72
CA LEU A 119 8.32 -5.57 13.16
C LEU A 119 7.91 -7.00 13.48
N LYS A 120 7.23 -7.16 14.62
CA LYS A 120 6.53 -8.39 14.96
C LYS A 120 5.10 -8.27 14.47
N LEU A 121 4.77 -9.01 13.42
CA LEU A 121 3.51 -8.87 12.72
C LEU A 121 2.56 -9.99 13.11
N LYS A 122 1.32 -9.64 13.42
CA LYS A 122 0.23 -10.60 13.65
C LYS A 122 -0.33 -11.11 12.33
N THR A 123 -0.27 -10.29 11.28
CA THR A 123 -0.75 -10.64 9.96
C THR A 123 0.26 -11.54 9.26
N LYS A 124 -0.21 -12.68 8.75
CA LYS A 124 0.66 -13.68 8.12
C LYS A 124 0.79 -13.51 6.62
N LEU A 125 -0.23 -12.97 5.96
CA LEU A 125 -0.21 -12.79 4.51
C LEU A 125 0.46 -11.46 4.18
N ILE A 126 1.62 -11.54 3.53
CA ILE A 126 2.44 -10.37 3.20
C ILE A 126 2.75 -10.36 1.71
N PHE A 127 2.41 -9.27 1.05
CA PHE A 127 2.78 -9.01 -0.33
C PHE A 127 3.95 -8.03 -0.35
N ASP A 128 5.13 -8.51 -0.72
CA ASP A 128 6.38 -7.74 -0.65
C ASP A 128 6.73 -7.16 -2.01
N GLY A 129 6.29 -5.91 -2.26
CA GLY A 129 6.58 -5.20 -3.49
C GLY A 129 8.01 -4.70 -3.58
N VAL A 130 8.73 -4.62 -2.46
CA VAL A 130 10.14 -4.20 -2.46
C VAL A 130 10.98 -5.17 -3.26
N ARG A 131 10.66 -6.45 -3.22
CA ARG A 131 11.39 -7.46 -3.98
C ARG A 131 11.31 -7.25 -5.49
N LEU A 132 10.21 -6.69 -5.99
CA LEU A 132 10.09 -6.32 -7.39
C LEU A 132 11.06 -5.22 -7.77
N LEU A 133 11.26 -4.24 -6.87
CA LEU A 133 12.21 -3.15 -7.10
C LEU A 133 13.65 -3.65 -7.17
N LYS A 134 13.94 -4.77 -6.50
CA LYS A 134 15.28 -5.36 -6.43
C LYS A 134 15.45 -6.57 -7.34
N ASN A 135 14.54 -6.77 -8.29
CA ASN A 135 14.52 -7.93 -9.19
C ASN A 135 14.49 -9.27 -8.44
N SER A 136 13.90 -9.28 -7.25
CA SER A 136 13.74 -10.49 -6.46
C SER A 136 12.45 -11.20 -6.81
N ILE A 137 12.41 -12.52 -6.55
CA ILE A 137 11.19 -13.29 -6.76
C ILE A 137 10.14 -12.84 -5.74
N TYR A 138 8.97 -12.52 -6.25
CA TYR A 138 7.83 -12.15 -5.41
C TYR A 138 7.32 -13.38 -4.65
N LYS A 139 7.09 -13.23 -3.34
CA LYS A 139 6.54 -14.28 -2.49
C LYS A 139 5.34 -13.78 -1.71
N ILE A 140 4.35 -14.63 -1.56
CA ILE A 140 3.17 -14.37 -0.76
C ILE A 140 3.32 -15.07 0.58
N GLY A 141 3.00 -14.38 1.67
CA GLY A 141 2.93 -14.98 2.99
C GLY A 141 4.26 -15.40 3.60
N SER A 142 5.34 -14.79 3.17
CA SER A 142 6.67 -15.10 3.72
C SER A 142 6.94 -14.37 5.02
#